data_d35a23ab294a748c3e4aeaf2b8411fa8
#
_entry.id   d35a23ab294a748c3e4aeaf2b8411fa8
#
_cell.length_a   1.000
_cell.length_b   1.000
_cell.length_c   1.000
_cell.angle_alpha   90.00
_cell.angle_beta   90.00
_cell.angle_gamma   90.00
#
_symmetry.space_group_name_H-M   'P 1'
#
loop_
_entity.id
_entity.type
_entity.pdbx_description
1 polymer ?
#
loop_
_entity_poly.entity_id
_entity_poly.type
_entity_poly.pdbx_seq_one_letter_code
_entity_poly.pdbx_strand_id
1 'polypeptide(L)'
;MEKNNSLLIMAAGASSRMKQSLESSSLGPSVKNKAQKLHKSLIPLGPKGEPLLYYLINNAYQAGYNSIYLITSEENQSFKEYLNQWKQKGYFTAIKFYFAPQSIPEGREKPLGTADAVQQALMQYPELRKTTFTVCNGDNLYSSHVFERLATPRNAPHALISYARSGLRFSDERIAKFAVMHIDSSGYLKEIIEKPDPSEVEQYRDKSGELRVSMNIFSFEGGLLYPYLVKCPLHPQRDEKELPEALRLLNQAAPQQVVCLPVKEHLPDLTSAEDISIFSKEL
;
A
#
# COMPACT_ATOMS: atom_id res chain seq x y z
N MET A 1 18.78 13.26 7.68
CA MET A 1 18.09 11.99 7.98
C MET A 1 18.79 10.86 7.27
N GLU A 2 18.83 9.67 7.86
CA GLU A 2 19.32 8.47 7.20
C GLU A 2 18.38 8.02 6.08
N LYS A 3 18.93 7.25 5.12
CA LYS A 3 18.13 6.69 4.03
C LYS A 3 17.10 5.72 4.61
N ASN A 4 15.83 5.88 4.23
CA ASN A 4 14.78 4.94 4.62
C ASN A 4 14.98 3.60 3.90
N ASN A 5 15.19 2.53 4.66
CA ASN A 5 15.42 1.17 4.16
C ASN A 5 14.41 0.14 4.70
N SER A 6 13.40 0.60 5.43
CA SER A 6 12.37 -0.24 6.05
C SER A 6 11.04 -0.11 5.31
N LEU A 7 10.45 -1.24 4.90
CA LEU A 7 9.18 -1.30 4.18
C LEU A 7 8.18 -2.19 4.93
N LEU A 8 7.00 -1.64 5.22
CA LEU A 8 5.84 -2.38 5.71
C LEU A 8 4.91 -2.66 4.53
N ILE A 9 4.59 -3.92 4.28
CA ILE A 9 3.64 -4.35 3.23
C ILE A 9 2.38 -4.87 3.91
N MET A 10 1.25 -4.20 3.67
CA MET A 10 -0.05 -4.58 4.21
C MET A 10 -0.67 -5.71 3.38
N ALA A 11 -0.71 -6.92 3.92
CA ALA A 11 -1.21 -8.12 3.29
C ALA A 11 -2.09 -8.98 4.24
N ALA A 12 -2.78 -8.34 5.21
CA ALA A 12 -3.69 -9.01 6.15
C ALA A 12 -5.13 -9.14 5.63
N GLY A 13 -5.47 -8.49 4.51
CA GLY A 13 -6.83 -8.46 3.96
C GLY A 13 -7.33 -9.83 3.48
N ALA A 14 -8.64 -10.09 3.63
CA ALA A 14 -9.27 -11.38 3.27
C ALA A 14 -9.38 -11.67 1.76
N SER A 15 -8.97 -10.73 0.89
CA SER A 15 -9.08 -10.85 -0.58
C SER A 15 -10.53 -11.09 -1.09
N SER A 16 -11.54 -10.61 -0.36
CA SER A 16 -12.96 -10.95 -0.60
C SER A 16 -13.43 -10.61 -2.01
N ARG A 17 -13.12 -9.41 -2.53
CA ARG A 17 -13.48 -8.99 -3.90
C ARG A 17 -12.86 -9.90 -4.96
N MET A 18 -11.60 -10.25 -4.79
CA MET A 18 -10.91 -11.22 -5.65
C MET A 18 -11.66 -12.55 -5.66
N LYS A 19 -11.91 -13.13 -4.50
CA LYS A 19 -12.58 -14.44 -4.36
C LYS A 19 -13.99 -14.44 -4.95
N GLN A 20 -14.78 -13.38 -4.73
CA GLN A 20 -16.12 -13.23 -5.29
C GLN A 20 -16.12 -13.15 -6.82
N SER A 21 -15.15 -12.48 -7.42
CA SER A 21 -15.05 -12.32 -8.88
C SER A 21 -14.54 -13.56 -9.62
N LEU A 22 -14.00 -14.56 -8.91
CA LEU A 22 -13.45 -15.79 -9.53
C LEU A 22 -14.53 -16.62 -10.23
N GLU A 23 -15.74 -16.69 -9.67
CA GLU A 23 -16.82 -17.54 -10.21
C GLU A 23 -17.20 -17.10 -11.63
N SER A 24 -17.37 -15.80 -11.86
CA SER A 24 -17.75 -15.22 -13.15
C SER A 24 -16.58 -15.01 -14.12
N SER A 25 -15.35 -15.28 -13.69
CA SER A 25 -14.14 -15.01 -14.49
C SER A 25 -13.91 -16.07 -15.57
N SER A 26 -13.20 -15.71 -16.65
CA SER A 26 -12.73 -16.60 -17.72
C SER A 26 -11.42 -17.33 -17.38
N LEU A 27 -10.91 -17.21 -16.14
CA LEU A 27 -9.65 -17.84 -15.73
C LEU A 27 -9.75 -19.37 -15.73
N GLY A 28 -8.65 -20.03 -16.09
CA GLY A 28 -8.55 -21.49 -16.06
C GLY A 28 -8.68 -22.08 -14.65
N PRO A 29 -9.15 -23.36 -14.53
CA PRO A 29 -9.45 -23.98 -13.23
C PRO A 29 -8.27 -23.98 -12.25
N SER A 30 -7.04 -24.15 -12.74
CA SER A 30 -5.82 -24.14 -11.90
C SER A 30 -5.58 -22.78 -11.25
N VAL A 31 -5.76 -21.69 -12.01
CA VAL A 31 -5.60 -20.31 -11.51
C VAL A 31 -6.69 -19.98 -10.51
N LYS A 32 -7.95 -20.32 -10.83
CA LYS A 32 -9.09 -20.13 -9.91
C LYS A 32 -8.85 -20.83 -8.56
N ASN A 33 -8.41 -22.09 -8.57
CA ASN A 33 -8.15 -22.85 -7.34
C ASN A 33 -7.06 -22.20 -6.49
N LYS A 34 -5.96 -21.74 -7.09
CA LYS A 34 -4.90 -21.01 -6.37
C LYS A 34 -5.41 -19.69 -5.82
N ALA A 35 -6.12 -18.90 -6.62
CA ALA A 35 -6.66 -17.60 -6.21
C ALA A 35 -7.72 -17.71 -5.10
N GLN A 36 -8.45 -18.83 -5.02
CA GLN A 36 -9.38 -19.11 -3.93
C GLN A 36 -8.69 -19.39 -2.60
N LYS A 37 -7.53 -20.07 -2.63
CA LYS A 37 -6.82 -20.54 -1.43
C LYS A 37 -5.79 -19.56 -0.90
N LEU A 38 -5.12 -18.83 -1.80
CA LEU A 38 -4.02 -17.94 -1.47
C LEU A 38 -4.51 -16.50 -1.20
N HIS A 39 -3.73 -15.76 -0.44
CA HIS A 39 -3.87 -14.30 -0.42
C HIS A 39 -3.59 -13.75 -1.84
N LYS A 40 -4.30 -12.69 -2.26
CA LYS A 40 -4.20 -12.17 -3.63
C LYS A 40 -2.77 -11.78 -4.04
N SER A 41 -1.95 -11.26 -3.13
CA SER A 41 -0.54 -10.95 -3.41
C SER A 41 0.34 -12.16 -3.69
N LEU A 42 -0.13 -13.38 -3.35
CA LEU A 42 0.54 -14.66 -3.59
C LEU A 42 -0.01 -15.41 -4.81
N ILE A 43 -0.99 -14.86 -5.52
CA ILE A 43 -1.50 -15.47 -6.76
C ILE A 43 -0.41 -15.41 -7.82
N PRO A 44 -0.03 -16.55 -8.44
CA PRO A 44 0.95 -16.59 -9.52
C PRO A 44 0.50 -15.75 -10.72
N LEU A 45 1.40 -14.91 -11.22
CA LEU A 45 1.18 -13.98 -12.32
C LEU A 45 2.29 -14.14 -13.38
N GLY A 46 2.00 -13.68 -14.59
CA GLY A 46 2.97 -13.66 -15.67
C GLY A 46 3.50 -15.03 -16.11
N PRO A 47 4.38 -15.06 -17.10
CA PRO A 47 4.87 -16.31 -17.72
C PRO A 47 5.77 -17.14 -16.82
N LYS A 48 6.43 -16.50 -15.83
CA LYS A 48 7.30 -17.17 -14.85
C LYS A 48 6.55 -17.71 -13.64
N GLY A 49 5.26 -17.35 -13.49
CA GLY A 49 4.43 -17.79 -12.37
C GLY A 49 4.82 -17.23 -11.01
N GLU A 50 5.67 -16.21 -10.95
CA GLU A 50 5.96 -15.53 -9.69
C GLU A 50 4.76 -14.64 -9.29
N PRO A 51 4.42 -14.55 -7.99
CA PRO A 51 3.28 -13.75 -7.54
C PRO A 51 3.61 -12.26 -7.50
N LEU A 52 2.55 -11.42 -7.37
CA LEU A 52 2.67 -9.96 -7.24
C LEU A 52 3.69 -9.56 -6.16
N LEU A 53 3.64 -10.23 -5.02
CA LEU A 53 4.54 -9.95 -3.89
C LEU A 53 6.02 -10.08 -4.27
N TYR A 54 6.38 -11.03 -5.15
CA TYR A 54 7.75 -11.16 -5.65
C TYR A 54 8.21 -9.89 -6.36
N TYR A 55 7.41 -9.39 -7.30
CA TYR A 55 7.74 -8.20 -8.07
C TYR A 55 7.76 -6.94 -7.20
N LEU A 56 6.82 -6.82 -6.26
CA LEU A 56 6.77 -5.72 -5.30
C LEU A 56 8.03 -5.68 -4.43
N ILE A 57 8.44 -6.83 -3.87
CA ILE A 57 9.67 -6.95 -3.08
C ILE A 57 10.90 -6.65 -3.94
N ASN A 58 10.95 -7.14 -5.18
CA ASN A 58 12.06 -6.90 -6.09
C ASN A 58 12.23 -5.40 -6.39
N ASN A 59 11.14 -4.69 -6.68
CA ASN A 59 11.17 -3.25 -6.94
C ASN A 59 11.65 -2.46 -5.72
N ALA A 60 11.18 -2.83 -4.52
CA ALA A 60 11.65 -2.23 -3.27
C ALA A 60 13.13 -2.52 -3.00
N TYR A 61 13.58 -3.75 -3.25
CA TYR A 61 14.99 -4.14 -3.08
C TYR A 61 15.91 -3.34 -4.00
N GLN A 62 15.54 -3.17 -5.27
CA GLN A 62 16.28 -2.34 -6.22
C GLN A 62 16.39 -0.88 -5.76
N ALA A 63 15.38 -0.35 -5.08
CA ALA A 63 15.40 0.98 -4.47
C ALA A 63 16.22 1.08 -3.17
N GLY A 64 16.72 -0.07 -2.66
CA GLY A 64 17.60 -0.15 -1.49
C GLY A 64 16.89 -0.49 -0.19
N TYR A 65 15.64 -0.94 -0.22
CA TYR A 65 14.97 -1.48 0.97
C TYR A 65 15.55 -2.87 1.30
N ASN A 66 15.94 -3.07 2.54
CA ASN A 66 16.56 -4.32 3.00
C ASN A 66 15.93 -4.90 4.27
N SER A 67 14.96 -4.22 4.84
CA SER A 67 14.18 -4.66 6.00
C SER A 67 12.69 -4.60 5.62
N ILE A 68 12.08 -5.77 5.42
CA ILE A 68 10.69 -5.88 4.95
C ILE A 68 9.85 -6.53 6.05
N TYR A 69 8.83 -5.80 6.47
CA TYR A 69 7.84 -6.22 7.46
C TYR A 69 6.53 -6.55 6.73
N LEU A 70 6.16 -7.82 6.72
CA LEU A 70 4.90 -8.28 6.14
C LEU A 70 3.81 -8.26 7.22
N ILE A 71 2.86 -7.35 7.08
CA ILE A 71 1.67 -7.31 7.92
C ILE A 71 0.67 -8.30 7.31
N THR A 72 0.45 -9.43 7.98
CA THR A 72 -0.38 -10.54 7.49
C THR A 72 -1.48 -10.85 8.50
N SER A 73 -2.42 -11.74 8.14
CA SER A 73 -3.20 -12.46 9.15
C SER A 73 -2.30 -13.37 9.99
N GLU A 74 -2.84 -13.91 11.07
CA GLU A 74 -2.12 -14.91 11.89
C GLU A 74 -1.78 -16.16 11.06
N GLU A 75 -2.66 -16.55 10.15
CA GLU A 75 -2.43 -17.61 9.17
C GLU A 75 -1.53 -17.12 8.03
N ASN A 76 -0.22 -17.14 8.25
CA ASN A 76 0.76 -16.61 7.29
C ASN A 76 1.71 -17.67 6.70
N GLN A 77 1.38 -18.95 6.85
CA GLN A 77 2.25 -20.06 6.43
C GLN A 77 2.61 -19.99 4.94
N SER A 78 1.66 -19.66 4.07
CA SER A 78 1.92 -19.53 2.63
C SER A 78 2.95 -18.44 2.31
N PHE A 79 2.94 -17.32 3.03
CA PHE A 79 3.95 -16.27 2.88
C PHE A 79 5.34 -16.77 3.25
N LYS A 80 5.46 -17.50 4.37
CA LYS A 80 6.73 -18.11 4.83
C LYS A 80 7.28 -19.10 3.81
N GLU A 81 6.42 -19.93 3.24
CA GLU A 81 6.79 -20.91 2.21
C GLU A 81 7.34 -20.24 0.94
N TYR A 82 6.67 -19.21 0.41
CA TYR A 82 7.15 -18.44 -0.74
C TYR A 82 8.51 -17.79 -0.46
N LEU A 83 8.66 -17.10 0.68
CA LEU A 83 9.93 -16.46 1.05
C LEU A 83 11.07 -17.47 1.19
N ASN A 84 10.81 -18.63 1.78
CA ASN A 84 11.81 -19.71 1.90
C ASN A 84 12.21 -20.26 0.52
N GLN A 85 11.25 -20.50 -0.37
CA GLN A 85 11.52 -20.94 -1.73
C GLN A 85 12.38 -19.92 -2.50
N TRP A 86 12.09 -18.62 -2.38
CA TRP A 86 12.88 -17.58 -3.04
C TRP A 86 14.30 -17.51 -2.49
N LYS A 87 14.48 -17.61 -1.17
CA LYS A 87 15.82 -17.67 -0.55
C LYS A 87 16.62 -18.89 -1.01
N GLN A 88 15.99 -20.07 -1.08
CA GLN A 88 16.63 -21.28 -1.59
C GLN A 88 17.08 -21.17 -3.05
N LYS A 89 16.35 -20.41 -3.87
CA LYS A 89 16.72 -20.05 -5.25
C LYS A 89 17.77 -18.94 -5.35
N GLY A 90 18.25 -18.40 -4.22
CA GLY A 90 19.23 -17.31 -4.18
C GLY A 90 18.64 -15.90 -4.32
N TYR A 91 17.30 -15.74 -4.34
CA TYR A 91 16.66 -14.42 -4.37
C TYR A 91 16.57 -13.80 -2.99
N PHE A 92 16.68 -12.45 -2.93
CA PHE A 92 16.45 -11.65 -1.73
C PHE A 92 17.30 -12.02 -0.51
N THR A 93 18.49 -12.60 -0.73
CA THR A 93 19.40 -13.07 0.34
C THR A 93 19.88 -11.95 1.25
N ALA A 94 19.96 -10.71 0.75
CA ALA A 94 20.34 -9.53 1.52
C ALA A 94 19.17 -8.87 2.26
N ILE A 95 17.93 -9.37 2.08
CA ILE A 95 16.74 -8.82 2.74
C ILE A 95 16.48 -9.54 4.05
N LYS A 96 16.23 -8.76 5.12
CA LYS A 96 15.66 -9.25 6.37
C LYS A 96 14.14 -9.18 6.30
N PHE A 97 13.50 -10.34 6.47
CA PHE A 97 12.04 -10.43 6.49
C PHE A 97 11.54 -10.59 7.93
N TYR A 98 10.50 -9.82 8.25
CA TYR A 98 9.80 -9.84 9.52
C TYR A 98 8.31 -10.07 9.26
N PHE A 99 7.64 -10.77 10.15
CA PHE A 99 6.19 -10.94 10.11
C PHE A 99 5.54 -10.18 11.26
N ALA A 100 4.59 -9.33 10.93
CA ALA A 100 3.77 -8.58 11.88
C ALA A 100 2.30 -9.07 11.75
N PRO A 101 1.91 -10.17 12.41
CA PRO A 101 0.52 -10.62 12.36
C PRO A 101 -0.41 -9.55 12.92
N GLN A 102 -1.44 -9.18 12.14
CA GLN A 102 -2.52 -8.34 12.62
C GLN A 102 -3.57 -9.23 13.28
N SER A 103 -3.73 -9.11 14.59
CA SER A 103 -4.77 -9.80 15.34
C SER A 103 -6.13 -9.13 15.10
N ILE A 104 -7.18 -9.96 15.18
CA ILE A 104 -8.57 -9.50 15.14
C ILE A 104 -9.04 -9.32 16.58
N PRO A 105 -9.55 -8.13 16.97
CA PRO A 105 -10.07 -7.91 18.31
C PRO A 105 -11.21 -8.88 18.66
N GLU A 106 -11.33 -9.23 19.92
CA GLU A 106 -12.41 -10.08 20.42
C GLU A 106 -13.79 -9.52 20.03
N GLY A 107 -14.67 -10.41 19.58
CA GLY A 107 -16.01 -10.06 19.10
C GLY A 107 -16.09 -9.52 17.67
N ARG A 108 -14.97 -9.51 16.90
CA ARG A 108 -14.93 -9.12 15.48
C ARG A 108 -14.60 -10.30 14.58
N GLU A 109 -15.12 -10.27 13.36
CA GLU A 109 -14.79 -11.24 12.30
C GLU A 109 -13.70 -10.75 11.35
N LYS A 110 -13.37 -9.45 11.38
CA LYS A 110 -12.44 -8.79 10.46
C LYS A 110 -11.41 -7.95 11.21
N PRO A 111 -10.20 -7.79 10.65
CA PRO A 111 -9.21 -6.87 11.18
C PRO A 111 -9.77 -5.44 11.31
N LEU A 112 -9.19 -4.66 12.22
CA LEU A 112 -9.68 -3.33 12.55
C LEU A 112 -9.29 -2.25 11.53
N GLY A 113 -8.65 -2.62 10.44
CA GLY A 113 -8.30 -1.73 9.33
C GLY A 113 -6.81 -1.41 9.22
N THR A 114 -6.45 -0.53 8.26
CA THR A 114 -5.05 -0.29 7.87
C THR A 114 -4.25 0.54 8.87
N ALA A 115 -4.86 1.47 9.60
CA ALA A 115 -4.17 2.20 10.68
C ALA A 115 -3.86 1.27 11.85
N ASP A 116 -4.80 0.39 12.20
CA ASP A 116 -4.59 -0.63 13.22
C ASP A 116 -3.49 -1.62 12.82
N ALA A 117 -3.45 -2.05 11.56
CA ALA A 117 -2.41 -2.91 11.02
C ALA A 117 -1.01 -2.32 11.25
N VAL A 118 -0.82 -1.04 10.90
CA VAL A 118 0.44 -0.32 11.13
C VAL A 118 0.70 -0.13 12.63
N GLN A 119 -0.32 0.22 13.42
CA GLN A 119 -0.19 0.34 14.88
C GLN A 119 0.33 -0.96 15.50
N GLN A 120 -0.26 -2.10 15.18
CA GLN A 120 0.15 -3.41 15.70
C GLN A 120 1.57 -3.77 15.25
N ALA A 121 1.96 -3.46 14.01
CA ALA A 121 3.33 -3.65 13.54
C ALA A 121 4.34 -2.82 14.36
N LEU A 122 4.02 -1.55 14.67
CA LEU A 122 4.86 -0.68 15.50
C LEU A 122 4.86 -1.08 17.00
N MET A 123 3.90 -1.86 17.45
CA MET A 123 3.89 -2.46 18.79
C MET A 123 4.80 -3.70 18.83
N GLN A 124 4.75 -4.54 17.81
CA GLN A 124 5.57 -5.75 17.70
C GLN A 124 7.04 -5.43 17.41
N TYR A 125 7.31 -4.33 16.70
CA TYR A 125 8.64 -3.86 16.30
C TYR A 125 8.85 -2.40 16.75
N PRO A 126 9.13 -2.15 18.05
CA PRO A 126 9.24 -0.80 18.61
C PRO A 126 10.35 0.07 17.99
N GLU A 127 11.36 -0.55 17.37
CA GLU A 127 12.42 0.16 16.64
C GLU A 127 11.86 0.97 15.47
N LEU A 128 10.75 0.57 14.85
CA LEU A 128 10.09 1.32 13.80
C LEU A 128 9.58 2.69 14.26
N ARG A 129 9.32 2.87 15.57
CA ARG A 129 8.96 4.18 16.13
C ARG A 129 10.13 5.16 16.20
N LYS A 130 11.36 4.68 16.02
CA LYS A 130 12.59 5.50 16.10
C LYS A 130 13.18 5.79 14.73
N THR A 131 12.56 5.31 13.66
CA THR A 131 13.08 5.39 12.29
C THR A 131 12.01 5.88 11.33
N THR A 132 12.45 6.22 10.12
CA THR A 132 11.54 6.42 8.98
C THR A 132 11.30 5.06 8.30
N PHE A 133 10.05 4.77 7.96
CA PHE A 133 9.69 3.59 7.18
C PHE A 133 8.70 3.95 6.07
N THR A 134 8.66 3.12 5.03
CA THR A 134 7.61 3.17 4.00
C THR A 134 6.52 2.15 4.34
N VAL A 135 5.27 2.47 4.08
CA VAL A 135 4.15 1.53 4.14
C VAL A 135 3.37 1.57 2.83
N CYS A 136 2.99 0.39 2.33
CA CYS A 136 2.21 0.26 1.10
C CYS A 136 1.23 -0.92 1.16
N ASN A 137 0.27 -0.92 0.24
CA ASN A 137 -0.60 -2.06 0.02
C ASN A 137 0.15 -3.22 -0.65
N GLY A 138 -0.17 -4.45 -0.28
CA GLY A 138 0.39 -5.66 -0.86
C GLY A 138 -0.27 -6.12 -2.17
N ASP A 139 -1.25 -5.39 -2.68
CA ASP A 139 -2.02 -5.67 -3.90
C ASP A 139 -1.78 -4.67 -5.05
N ASN A 140 -0.88 -3.71 -4.85
CA ASN A 140 -0.43 -2.76 -5.86
C ASN A 140 1.02 -3.03 -6.25
N LEU A 141 1.35 -2.88 -7.54
CA LEU A 141 2.73 -3.02 -8.02
C LEU A 141 3.39 -1.66 -8.19
N TYR A 142 3.93 -1.12 -7.11
CA TYR A 142 4.70 0.12 -7.14
C TYR A 142 6.05 -0.08 -7.84
N SER A 143 6.45 0.89 -8.66
CA SER A 143 7.73 0.86 -9.38
C SER A 143 8.94 1.08 -8.44
N SER A 144 10.14 0.65 -8.87
CA SER A 144 11.38 0.97 -8.15
C SER A 144 11.58 2.48 -8.00
N HIS A 145 11.21 3.26 -9.02
CA HIS A 145 11.27 4.73 -8.98
C HIS A 145 10.44 5.32 -7.84
N VAL A 146 9.22 4.83 -7.60
CA VAL A 146 8.36 5.26 -6.49
C VAL A 146 9.02 4.97 -5.14
N PHE A 147 9.57 3.78 -4.98
CA PHE A 147 10.30 3.40 -3.76
C PHE A 147 11.56 4.25 -3.55
N GLU A 148 12.35 4.51 -4.59
CA GLU A 148 13.54 5.37 -4.54
C GLU A 148 13.19 6.78 -4.06
N ARG A 149 12.10 7.36 -4.57
CA ARG A 149 11.63 8.68 -4.14
C ARG A 149 11.27 8.72 -2.67
N LEU A 150 10.63 7.68 -2.13
CA LEU A 150 10.28 7.59 -0.71
C LEU A 150 11.48 7.25 0.18
N ALA A 151 12.49 6.56 -0.36
CA ALA A 151 13.73 6.25 0.36
C ALA A 151 14.68 7.44 0.47
N THR A 152 14.59 8.40 -0.46
CA THR A 152 15.50 9.56 -0.51
C THR A 152 15.32 10.45 0.72
N PRO A 153 16.42 10.86 1.40
CA PRO A 153 16.39 11.80 2.51
C PRO A 153 15.71 13.12 2.12
N ARG A 154 14.91 13.68 3.01
CA ARG A 154 14.16 14.93 2.81
C ARG A 154 13.97 15.67 4.13
N ASN A 155 13.65 16.96 4.06
CA ASN A 155 13.43 17.77 5.26
C ASN A 155 12.09 17.48 5.96
N ALA A 156 11.04 17.09 5.18
CA ALA A 156 9.75 16.75 5.75
C ALA A 156 9.79 15.36 6.41
N PRO A 157 9.23 15.18 7.62
CA PRO A 157 9.22 13.89 8.32
C PRO A 157 8.38 12.83 7.62
N HIS A 158 7.35 13.28 6.88
CA HIS A 158 6.42 12.38 6.19
C HIS A 158 6.36 12.71 4.71
N ALA A 159 6.06 11.70 3.90
CA ALA A 159 5.81 11.87 2.48
C ALA A 159 4.78 10.87 1.97
N LEU A 160 4.14 11.21 0.87
CA LEU A 160 3.38 10.25 0.08
C LEU A 160 3.60 10.51 -1.40
N ILE A 161 3.36 9.48 -2.20
CA ILE A 161 3.37 9.63 -3.65
C ILE A 161 2.03 10.18 -4.11
N SER A 162 2.08 11.24 -4.90
CA SER A 162 0.91 11.86 -5.54
C SER A 162 0.88 11.49 -7.02
N TYR A 163 0.07 10.47 -7.35
CA TYR A 163 -0.04 10.00 -8.73
C TYR A 163 -0.84 10.99 -9.58
N ALA A 164 -0.35 11.33 -10.76
CA ALA A 164 -1.15 12.05 -11.74
C ALA A 164 -2.29 11.15 -12.21
N ARG A 165 -3.55 11.63 -12.09
CA ARG A 165 -4.73 10.89 -12.55
C ARG A 165 -4.61 10.53 -14.03
N SER A 166 -4.05 11.43 -14.85
CA SER A 166 -3.80 11.24 -16.28
C SER A 166 -2.74 10.17 -16.61
N GLY A 167 -1.95 9.72 -15.62
CA GLY A 167 -0.98 8.62 -15.78
C GLY A 167 -1.58 7.23 -15.53
N LEU A 168 -2.77 7.15 -14.92
CA LEU A 168 -3.42 5.89 -14.58
C LEU A 168 -4.21 5.35 -15.77
N ARG A 169 -4.03 4.06 -16.08
CA ARG A 169 -4.68 3.36 -17.22
C ARG A 169 -5.84 2.47 -16.76
N PHE A 170 -6.71 3.01 -15.91
CA PHE A 170 -7.97 2.38 -15.50
C PHE A 170 -9.16 3.00 -16.23
N SER A 171 -10.33 2.37 -16.14
CA SER A 171 -11.57 2.99 -16.63
C SER A 171 -11.90 4.27 -15.87
N ASP A 172 -12.61 5.19 -16.50
CA ASP A 172 -12.98 6.46 -15.87
C ASP A 172 -13.80 6.26 -14.60
N GLU A 173 -14.68 5.24 -14.57
CA GLU A 173 -15.48 4.90 -13.38
C GLU A 173 -14.60 4.39 -12.23
N ARG A 174 -13.48 3.70 -12.52
CA ARG A 174 -12.53 3.26 -11.50
C ARG A 174 -11.70 4.42 -10.99
N ILE A 175 -11.20 5.27 -11.89
CA ILE A 175 -10.42 6.47 -11.56
C ILE A 175 -11.23 7.45 -10.71
N ALA A 176 -12.53 7.63 -11.01
CA ALA A 176 -13.41 8.52 -10.25
C ALA A 176 -13.58 8.14 -8.77
N LYS A 177 -13.28 6.89 -8.42
CA LYS A 177 -13.38 6.37 -7.03
C LYS A 177 -12.11 6.60 -6.20
N PHE A 178 -11.00 7.02 -6.82
CA PHE A 178 -9.77 7.27 -6.10
C PHE A 178 -9.84 8.58 -5.32
N ALA A 179 -9.27 8.58 -4.12
CA ALA A 179 -9.19 9.77 -3.31
C ALA A 179 -8.30 10.83 -3.98
N VAL A 180 -8.83 12.04 -4.12
CA VAL A 180 -8.12 13.18 -4.68
C VAL A 180 -7.35 13.89 -3.58
N MET A 181 -6.16 14.39 -3.91
CA MET A 181 -5.28 15.09 -2.99
C MET A 181 -5.36 16.60 -3.25
N HIS A 182 -5.66 17.35 -2.20
CA HIS A 182 -5.47 18.80 -2.19
C HIS A 182 -4.04 19.08 -1.71
N ILE A 183 -3.23 19.68 -2.58
CA ILE A 183 -1.81 19.96 -2.34
C ILE A 183 -1.60 21.48 -2.40
N ASP A 184 -0.86 22.05 -1.44
CA ASP A 184 -0.56 23.47 -1.45
C ASP A 184 0.49 23.84 -2.52
N SER A 185 0.70 25.16 -2.72
CA SER A 185 1.66 25.67 -3.70
C SER A 185 3.12 25.28 -3.41
N SER A 186 3.44 24.91 -2.17
CA SER A 186 4.77 24.45 -1.74
C SER A 186 4.95 22.95 -1.86
N GLY A 187 3.90 22.20 -2.27
CA GLY A 187 3.95 20.76 -2.46
C GLY A 187 3.61 19.94 -1.21
N TYR A 188 3.03 20.56 -0.18
CA TYR A 188 2.59 19.84 1.02
C TYR A 188 1.11 19.47 0.93
N LEU A 189 0.79 18.32 1.54
CA LEU A 189 -0.57 17.82 1.63
C LEU A 189 -1.42 18.79 2.49
N LYS A 190 -2.55 19.22 1.96
CA LYS A 190 -3.61 19.86 2.73
C LYS A 190 -4.65 18.85 3.19
N GLU A 191 -5.14 18.05 2.25
CA GLU A 191 -6.23 17.13 2.51
C GLU A 191 -6.24 15.97 1.50
N ILE A 192 -6.79 14.83 1.92
CA ILE A 192 -7.16 13.71 1.04
C ILE A 192 -8.69 13.64 1.03
N ILE A 193 -9.29 13.86 -0.13
CA ILE A 193 -10.74 13.91 -0.32
C ILE A 193 -11.19 12.54 -0.85
N GLU A 194 -11.86 11.77 0.00
CA GLU A 194 -12.48 10.50 -0.37
C GLU A 194 -13.76 10.76 -1.18
N LYS A 195 -13.90 10.07 -2.31
CA LYS A 195 -15.08 10.16 -3.19
C LYS A 195 -15.47 11.63 -3.50
N PRO A 196 -14.57 12.41 -4.11
CA PRO A 196 -14.84 13.81 -4.40
C PRO A 196 -16.07 13.96 -5.28
N ASP A 197 -16.84 15.04 -5.07
CA ASP A 197 -17.93 15.40 -5.98
C ASP A 197 -17.34 15.68 -7.37
N PRO A 198 -17.84 15.04 -8.44
CA PRO A 198 -17.35 15.27 -9.80
C PRO A 198 -17.41 16.75 -10.23
N SER A 199 -18.38 17.53 -9.71
CA SER A 199 -18.50 18.97 -10.00
C SER A 199 -17.44 19.82 -9.33
N GLU A 200 -16.84 19.35 -8.22
CA GLU A 200 -15.86 20.08 -7.43
C GLU A 200 -14.42 19.60 -7.64
N VAL A 201 -14.22 18.46 -8.31
CA VAL A 201 -12.91 17.83 -8.41
C VAL A 201 -11.86 18.73 -9.09
N GLU A 202 -12.27 19.57 -10.02
CA GLU A 202 -11.39 20.45 -10.80
C GLU A 202 -10.65 21.49 -9.95
N GLN A 203 -11.21 21.92 -8.80
CA GLN A 203 -10.57 22.87 -7.89
C GLN A 203 -9.30 22.31 -7.21
N TYR A 204 -9.12 20.98 -7.20
CA TYR A 204 -7.98 20.31 -6.57
C TYR A 204 -6.81 20.08 -7.53
N ARG A 205 -6.82 20.66 -8.74
CA ARG A 205 -5.65 20.59 -9.62
C ARG A 205 -4.45 21.25 -8.97
N ASP A 206 -3.30 20.57 -9.09
CA ASP A 206 -2.04 21.15 -8.63
C ASP A 206 -1.56 22.27 -9.58
N LYS A 207 -0.44 22.91 -9.23
CA LYS A 207 0.16 23.99 -10.03
C LYS A 207 0.58 23.57 -11.46
N SER A 208 0.67 22.28 -11.74
CA SER A 208 0.94 21.74 -13.08
C SER A 208 -0.34 21.45 -13.87
N GLY A 209 -1.52 21.68 -13.29
CA GLY A 209 -2.82 21.39 -13.87
C GLY A 209 -3.24 19.91 -13.75
N GLU A 210 -2.51 19.08 -12.98
CA GLU A 210 -2.82 17.68 -12.79
C GLU A 210 -3.70 17.45 -11.56
N LEU A 211 -4.69 16.58 -11.70
CA LEU A 211 -5.38 16.01 -10.54
C LEU A 211 -4.48 14.90 -9.93
N ARG A 212 -4.24 15.02 -8.63
CA ARG A 212 -3.41 14.07 -7.89
C ARG A 212 -4.28 13.13 -7.07
N VAL A 213 -3.94 11.85 -7.12
CA VAL A 213 -4.64 10.80 -6.36
C VAL A 213 -3.69 10.05 -5.44
N SER A 214 -4.23 9.60 -4.30
CA SER A 214 -3.52 8.75 -3.36
C SER A 214 -3.72 7.29 -3.76
N MET A 215 -2.62 6.54 -3.83
CA MET A 215 -2.61 5.10 -4.10
C MET A 215 -2.01 4.32 -2.92
N ASN A 216 -2.20 4.83 -1.70
CA ASN A 216 -1.87 4.17 -0.43
C ASN A 216 -0.41 3.72 -0.31
N ILE A 217 0.52 4.59 -0.70
CA ILE A 217 1.94 4.43 -0.40
C ILE A 217 2.49 5.68 0.28
N PHE A 218 3.06 5.49 1.45
CA PHE A 218 3.48 6.57 2.36
C PHE A 218 4.86 6.28 2.94
N SER A 219 5.58 7.33 3.32
CA SER A 219 6.76 7.24 4.17
C SER A 219 6.55 8.09 5.42
N PHE A 220 6.74 7.49 6.57
CA PHE A 220 6.48 8.10 7.86
C PHE A 220 7.71 8.05 8.79
N GLU A 221 7.92 9.10 9.54
CA GLU A 221 8.70 9.03 10.78
C GLU A 221 7.79 8.43 11.86
N GLY A 222 8.22 7.26 12.36
CA GLY A 222 7.33 6.39 13.13
C GLY A 222 6.89 6.96 14.47
N GLY A 223 7.77 7.69 15.15
CA GLY A 223 7.45 8.30 16.44
C GLY A 223 6.39 9.40 16.33
N LEU A 224 6.46 10.19 15.25
CA LEU A 224 5.48 11.26 15.00
C LEU A 224 4.13 10.71 14.53
N LEU A 225 4.13 9.60 13.78
CA LEU A 225 2.88 8.97 13.33
C LEU A 225 2.13 8.23 14.44
N TYR A 226 2.87 7.52 15.31
CA TYR A 226 2.29 6.55 16.26
C TYR A 226 1.12 7.09 17.12
N PRO A 227 1.18 8.31 17.69
CA PRO A 227 0.06 8.86 18.46
C PRO A 227 -1.25 8.99 17.65
N TYR A 228 -1.15 9.21 16.34
CA TYR A 228 -2.32 9.36 15.47
C TYR A 228 -2.89 8.02 15.03
N LEU A 229 -2.08 6.97 14.93
CA LEU A 229 -2.57 5.60 14.77
C LEU A 229 -3.41 5.17 15.98
N VAL A 230 -2.92 5.45 17.19
CA VAL A 230 -3.64 5.13 18.43
C VAL A 230 -4.98 5.87 18.51
N LYS A 231 -4.98 7.17 18.18
CA LYS A 231 -6.17 8.04 18.25
C LYS A 231 -7.10 7.90 17.03
N CYS A 232 -6.72 7.13 16.01
CA CYS A 232 -7.50 6.98 14.79
C CYS A 232 -8.91 6.46 15.12
N PRO A 233 -9.98 7.19 14.76
CA PRO A 233 -11.36 6.75 15.00
C PRO A 233 -11.74 5.63 14.03
N LEU A 234 -12.82 4.93 14.35
CA LEU A 234 -13.49 4.03 13.44
C LEU A 234 -14.23 4.82 12.36
N HIS A 235 -14.10 4.40 11.11
CA HIS A 235 -14.90 4.94 10.01
C HIS A 235 -16.39 4.60 10.22
N PRO A 236 -17.32 5.57 10.19
CA PRO A 236 -18.72 5.35 10.59
C PRO A 236 -19.46 4.25 9.82
N GLN A 237 -19.10 4.03 8.55
CA GLN A 237 -19.77 3.04 7.68
C GLN A 237 -18.99 1.73 7.54
N ARG A 238 -17.63 1.79 7.56
CA ARG A 238 -16.76 0.63 7.34
C ARG A 238 -16.37 -0.06 8.63
N ASP A 239 -16.54 0.64 9.76
CA ASP A 239 -16.15 0.17 11.10
C ASP A 239 -14.68 -0.26 11.15
N GLU A 240 -13.81 0.51 10.50
CA GLU A 240 -12.36 0.27 10.38
C GLU A 240 -11.57 1.54 10.70
N LYS A 241 -10.39 1.39 11.28
CA LYS A 241 -9.39 2.45 11.44
C LYS A 241 -8.55 2.54 10.18
N GLU A 242 -8.66 3.62 9.44
CA GLU A 242 -8.01 3.77 8.14
C GLU A 242 -6.74 4.61 8.22
N LEU A 243 -5.68 4.19 7.55
CA LEU A 243 -4.39 4.90 7.55
C LEU A 243 -4.51 6.33 6.97
N PRO A 244 -5.29 6.59 5.90
CA PRO A 244 -5.57 7.96 5.46
C PRO A 244 -6.19 8.85 6.53
N GLU A 245 -7.04 8.30 7.41
CA GLU A 245 -7.63 9.07 8.51
C GLU A 245 -6.60 9.40 9.60
N ALA A 246 -5.70 8.48 9.95
CA ALA A 246 -4.59 8.76 10.84
C ALA A 246 -3.67 9.85 10.27
N LEU A 247 -3.42 9.82 8.95
CA LEU A 247 -2.67 10.86 8.24
C LEU A 247 -3.40 12.20 8.25
N ARG A 248 -4.73 12.22 8.09
CA ARG A 248 -5.55 13.44 8.18
C ARG A 248 -5.42 14.10 9.56
N LEU A 249 -5.53 13.31 10.62
CA LEU A 249 -5.35 13.80 12.00
C LEU A 249 -3.96 14.37 12.24
N LEU A 250 -2.92 13.69 11.76
CA LEU A 250 -1.54 14.16 11.83
C LEU A 250 -1.39 15.51 11.10
N ASN A 251 -1.89 15.59 9.87
CA ASN A 251 -1.75 16.78 9.04
C ASN A 251 -2.52 17.98 9.60
N GLN A 252 -3.67 17.75 10.24
CA GLN A 252 -4.42 18.80 10.95
C GLN A 252 -3.69 19.33 12.19
N ALA A 253 -3.05 18.42 12.97
CA ALA A 253 -2.32 18.81 14.16
C ALA A 253 -0.96 19.49 13.86
N ALA A 254 -0.34 19.13 12.74
CA ALA A 254 0.96 19.63 12.32
C ALA A 254 0.99 19.86 10.79
N PRO A 255 0.47 20.98 10.31
CA PRO A 255 0.48 21.32 8.88
C PRO A 255 1.89 21.36 8.28
N GLN A 256 2.01 21.11 6.99
CA GLN A 256 3.27 21.15 6.23
C GLN A 256 4.34 20.14 6.69
N GLN A 257 3.93 19.04 7.30
CA GLN A 257 4.84 17.93 7.62
C GLN A 257 4.78 16.77 6.62
N VAL A 258 3.81 16.77 5.71
CA VAL A 258 3.60 15.72 4.73
C VAL A 258 3.86 16.26 3.34
N VAL A 259 5.02 15.95 2.76
CA VAL A 259 5.34 16.37 1.39
C VAL A 259 4.74 15.39 0.37
N CYS A 260 4.15 15.93 -0.69
CA CYS A 260 3.62 15.17 -1.81
C CYS A 260 4.67 15.04 -2.91
N LEU A 261 5.05 13.82 -3.25
CA LEU A 261 6.05 13.52 -4.27
C LEU A 261 5.34 13.15 -5.59
N PRO A 262 5.29 14.06 -6.59
CA PRO A 262 4.50 13.84 -7.79
C PRO A 262 5.14 12.78 -8.69
N VAL A 263 4.31 11.86 -9.20
CA VAL A 263 4.67 10.89 -10.25
C VAL A 263 3.57 10.85 -11.32
N LYS A 264 3.96 10.47 -12.55
CA LYS A 264 3.04 10.26 -13.66
C LYS A 264 3.35 8.92 -14.30
N GLU A 265 2.79 7.87 -13.74
CA GLU A 265 2.93 6.50 -14.22
C GLU A 265 1.68 5.70 -13.90
N HIS A 266 1.49 4.57 -14.58
CA HIS A 266 0.45 3.62 -14.20
C HIS A 266 0.86 2.84 -12.96
N LEU A 267 -0.12 2.54 -12.12
CA LEU A 267 0.04 1.66 -10.96
C LEU A 267 -0.89 0.46 -11.13
N PRO A 268 -0.40 -0.73 -11.50
CA PRO A 268 -1.21 -1.93 -11.54
C PRO A 268 -1.76 -2.28 -10.14
N ASP A 269 -3.06 -2.65 -10.09
CA ASP A 269 -3.79 -2.95 -8.85
C ASP A 269 -4.55 -4.27 -9.00
N LEU A 270 -4.25 -5.24 -8.12
CA LEU A 270 -4.84 -6.58 -8.12
C LEU A 270 -6.07 -6.65 -7.20
N THR A 271 -7.19 -6.18 -7.68
CA THR A 271 -8.44 -6.13 -6.91
C THR A 271 -9.40 -7.28 -7.23
N SER A 272 -9.53 -7.65 -8.51
CA SER A 272 -10.48 -8.65 -9.01
C SER A 272 -9.80 -9.71 -9.88
N ALA A 273 -10.53 -10.76 -10.23
CA ALA A 273 -10.06 -11.83 -11.11
C ALA A 273 -9.67 -11.34 -12.52
N GLU A 274 -10.29 -10.28 -13.01
CA GLU A 274 -9.96 -9.67 -14.31
C GLU A 274 -8.55 -9.07 -14.30
N ASP A 275 -8.14 -8.48 -13.16
CA ASP A 275 -6.82 -7.88 -13.02
C ASP A 275 -5.70 -8.92 -13.17
N ILE A 276 -5.94 -10.21 -12.85
CA ILE A 276 -4.95 -11.30 -13.04
C ILE A 276 -4.54 -11.40 -14.51
N SER A 277 -5.50 -11.31 -15.43
CA SER A 277 -5.23 -11.37 -16.86
C SER A 277 -4.49 -10.14 -17.38
N ILE A 278 -4.77 -8.96 -16.81
CA ILE A 278 -4.08 -7.69 -17.13
C ILE A 278 -2.63 -7.76 -16.67
N PHE A 279 -2.41 -8.10 -15.39
CA PHE A 279 -1.06 -8.26 -14.84
C PHE A 279 -0.20 -9.25 -15.61
N SER A 280 -0.78 -10.38 -16.03
CA SER A 280 -0.05 -11.40 -16.79
C SER A 280 0.47 -10.91 -18.14
N LYS A 281 -0.05 -9.82 -18.67
CA LYS A 281 0.41 -9.18 -19.92
C LYS A 281 1.42 -8.06 -19.69
N GLU A 282 1.46 -7.48 -18.47
CA GLU A 282 2.33 -6.35 -18.12
C GLU A 282 3.66 -6.80 -17.49
N LEU A 283 3.75 -8.05 -16.99
CA LEU A 283 4.91 -8.70 -16.39
C LEU A 283 5.70 -9.55 -17.39
#